data_21fd798b8653c289033a220beb9b3ee0
#
_entry.id   21fd798b8653c289033a220beb9b3ee0
#
_cell.length_a   1.000
_cell.length_b   1.000
_cell.length_c   1.000
_cell.angle_alpha   90.00
_cell.angle_beta   90.00
_cell.angle_gamma   90.00
#
_symmetry.space_group_name_H-M   'P 1'
#
loop_
_entity.id
_entity.type
_entity.pdbx_description
1 polymer ?
#
loop_
_entity_poly.entity_id
_entity_poly.type
_entity_poly.pdbx_seq_one_letter_code
_entity_poly.pdbx_strand_id
1 'polypeptide(L)'
;MNEKIENLLKEERKFPPSKELTENANATSSWYEDADKNRLEFWQKQALTRISWYKEPKEVLDDSNPPFFKWFKDGELNLSYNCLDRHLETDSDRVAFYWEGEPGDTQEITYQDLYERVCKLSNALKQLGVQKGDRVAIYLGMTPEIVVSMLACARIGAVHSVVFGGFSSEALADRINDAKAKTVITADGAWRRGDIVPLKNNVDGSLDLTDYVENVIVVRRTEQEINMADGRDHWYHEITEKQSSECEPEVMNAEDLLYILYTSGTTAKPKGIVHTQAGYLTGVTTTHHEVFDVKEDDIYWCAADCGWVTGHSYIVYGPLANKATSVMYEGAPNAPDEKRLWSIIEKYKVNIFYTAPTAIRAFMKWGVEHPQAHDLSSLRI
;
A
#
# COMPACT_ATOMS: atom_id res chain seq x y z
N MET A 1 -24.30 -30.19 23.54
CA MET A 1 -23.70 -29.44 22.39
C MET A 1 -24.27 -28.01 22.21
N ASN A 2 -25.53 -27.79 22.66
CA ASN A 2 -26.16 -26.46 22.57
C ASN A 2 -25.64 -25.40 23.57
N GLU A 3 -25.30 -25.77 24.81
CA GLU A 3 -24.81 -24.80 25.82
C GLU A 3 -23.50 -24.13 25.44
N LYS A 4 -22.60 -24.82 24.72
CA LYS A 4 -21.34 -24.19 24.24
C LYS A 4 -21.58 -23.16 23.14
N ILE A 5 -22.61 -23.35 22.32
CA ILE A 5 -22.97 -22.43 21.24
C ILE A 5 -23.72 -21.21 21.80
N GLU A 6 -24.62 -21.44 22.78
CA GLU A 6 -25.32 -20.32 23.46
C GLU A 6 -24.38 -19.44 24.27
N ASN A 7 -23.33 -20.01 24.87
CA ASN A 7 -22.29 -19.23 25.57
C ASN A 7 -21.42 -18.40 24.61
N LEU A 8 -21.25 -18.81 23.36
CA LEU A 8 -20.56 -18.03 22.33
C LEU A 8 -21.39 -16.84 21.82
N LEU A 9 -22.71 -16.88 22.00
CA LEU A 9 -23.64 -15.80 21.61
C LEU A 9 -23.83 -14.75 22.71
N LYS A 10 -23.39 -15.05 23.94
CA LYS A 10 -23.49 -14.16 25.12
C LYS A 10 -22.09 -13.82 25.64
N GLU A 11 -21.30 -13.16 24.81
CA GLU A 11 -19.97 -12.70 25.22
C GLU A 11 -20.11 -11.45 26.11
N GLU A 12 -19.88 -11.60 27.40
CA GLU A 12 -19.95 -10.52 28.40
C GLU A 12 -18.56 -10.08 28.90
N ARG A 13 -17.51 -10.77 28.47
CA ARG A 13 -16.14 -10.42 28.86
C ARG A 13 -15.75 -9.06 28.30
N LYS A 14 -15.11 -8.25 29.13
CA LYS A 14 -14.54 -6.96 28.76
C LYS A 14 -13.02 -7.04 28.90
N PHE A 15 -12.33 -6.51 27.93
CA PHE A 15 -10.87 -6.44 27.89
C PHE A 15 -10.46 -4.96 27.80
N PRO A 16 -10.54 -4.21 28.92
CA PRO A 16 -10.15 -2.81 28.91
C PRO A 16 -8.65 -2.70 28.59
N PRO A 17 -8.23 -1.62 27.92
CA PRO A 17 -6.82 -1.35 27.70
C PRO A 17 -6.11 -1.14 29.05
N SER A 18 -4.81 -1.34 29.07
CA SER A 18 -4.01 -1.03 30.26
C SER A 18 -4.05 0.48 30.56
N LYS A 19 -3.80 0.85 31.82
CA LYS A 19 -3.73 2.26 32.20
C LYS A 19 -2.65 3.00 31.41
N GLU A 20 -1.49 2.38 31.25
CA GLU A 20 -0.37 2.92 30.48
C GLU A 20 -0.74 3.20 29.01
N LEU A 21 -1.40 2.24 28.35
CA LEU A 21 -1.87 2.43 26.98
C LEU A 21 -2.87 3.57 26.87
N THR A 22 -3.83 3.66 27.84
CA THR A 22 -4.86 4.69 27.84
C THR A 22 -4.29 6.09 28.06
N GLU A 23 -3.30 6.24 28.97
CA GLU A 23 -2.67 7.52 29.27
C GLU A 23 -1.76 8.03 28.14
N ASN A 24 -1.19 7.12 27.35
CA ASN A 24 -0.27 7.43 26.26
C ASN A 24 -0.91 7.40 24.86
N ALA A 25 -2.21 7.08 24.77
CA ALA A 25 -2.89 6.98 23.47
C ALA A 25 -2.95 8.31 22.73
N ASN A 26 -2.73 8.30 21.40
CA ASN A 26 -2.85 9.47 20.54
C ASN A 26 -4.30 9.98 20.52
N ALA A 27 -5.27 9.06 20.38
CA ALA A 27 -6.68 9.37 20.38
C ALA A 27 -7.29 9.17 21.78
N THR A 28 -7.99 10.18 22.29
CA THR A 28 -8.75 10.14 23.55
C THR A 28 -10.25 10.25 23.28
N SER A 29 -11.10 10.15 24.31
CA SER A 29 -12.54 10.36 24.17
C SER A 29 -12.88 11.73 23.59
N SER A 30 -12.11 12.77 23.92
CA SER A 30 -12.31 14.12 23.40
C SER A 30 -12.12 14.22 21.87
N TRP A 31 -11.27 13.37 21.31
CA TRP A 31 -11.06 13.30 19.86
C TRP A 31 -12.34 12.87 19.12
N TYR A 32 -13.06 11.88 19.65
CA TYR A 32 -14.36 11.45 19.14
C TYR A 32 -15.44 12.51 19.37
N GLU A 33 -15.45 13.14 20.57
CA GLU A 33 -16.39 14.21 20.90
C GLU A 33 -16.25 15.42 19.97
N ASP A 34 -15.02 15.79 19.59
CA ASP A 34 -14.77 16.87 18.64
C ASP A 34 -15.28 16.53 17.23
N ALA A 35 -15.09 15.28 16.78
CA ALA A 35 -15.65 14.80 15.51
C ALA A 35 -17.19 14.82 15.51
N ASP A 36 -17.83 14.43 16.62
CA ASP A 36 -19.28 14.40 16.75
C ASP A 36 -19.88 15.83 16.81
N LYS A 37 -19.20 16.77 17.44
CA LYS A 37 -19.66 18.18 17.52
C LYS A 37 -19.68 18.85 16.16
N ASN A 38 -18.64 18.70 15.36
CA ASN A 38 -18.53 19.28 14.02
C ASN A 38 -17.60 18.45 13.12
N ARG A 39 -18.21 17.51 12.41
CA ARG A 39 -17.48 16.60 11.53
C ARG A 39 -16.66 17.34 10.45
N LEU A 40 -17.17 18.41 9.86
CA LEU A 40 -16.47 19.12 8.79
C LEU A 40 -15.26 19.88 9.33
N GLU A 41 -15.40 20.57 10.45
CA GLU A 41 -14.30 21.26 11.11
C GLU A 41 -13.22 20.28 11.59
N PHE A 42 -13.62 19.12 12.12
CA PHE A 42 -12.72 18.05 12.49
C PHE A 42 -11.87 17.61 11.29
N TRP A 43 -12.49 17.25 10.16
CA TRP A 43 -11.76 16.80 8.97
C TRP A 43 -10.95 17.91 8.31
N GLN A 44 -11.41 19.16 8.35
CA GLN A 44 -10.63 20.31 7.91
C GLN A 44 -9.33 20.44 8.72
N LYS A 45 -9.43 20.33 10.03
CA LYS A 45 -8.26 20.36 10.93
C LYS A 45 -7.30 19.21 10.60
N GLN A 46 -7.80 17.98 10.42
CA GLN A 46 -6.92 16.86 10.05
C GLN A 46 -6.21 17.12 8.71
N ALA A 47 -6.93 17.59 7.69
CA ALA A 47 -6.35 17.88 6.39
C ALA A 47 -5.28 18.98 6.44
N LEU A 48 -5.53 20.08 7.15
CA LEU A 48 -4.60 21.21 7.21
C LEU A 48 -3.37 20.96 8.09
N THR A 49 -3.49 20.08 9.09
CA THR A 49 -2.36 19.77 9.99
C THR A 49 -1.49 18.62 9.52
N ARG A 50 -2.06 17.68 8.76
CA ARG A 50 -1.37 16.43 8.38
C ARG A 50 -0.87 16.39 6.95
N ILE A 51 -1.37 17.26 6.08
CA ILE A 51 -1.08 17.25 4.65
C ILE A 51 -0.39 18.55 4.25
N SER A 52 0.62 18.44 3.39
CA SER A 52 1.24 19.56 2.71
C SER A 52 0.48 19.85 1.42
N TRP A 53 0.04 21.09 1.26
CA TRP A 53 -0.74 21.56 0.13
C TRP A 53 0.06 22.53 -0.72
N TYR A 54 -0.07 22.45 -2.04
CA TYR A 54 0.34 23.53 -2.93
C TYR A 54 -0.68 24.68 -2.87
N LYS A 55 -1.96 24.32 -2.71
CA LYS A 55 -3.06 25.25 -2.48
C LYS A 55 -4.03 24.64 -1.48
N GLU A 56 -4.20 25.28 -0.32
CA GLU A 56 -5.13 24.84 0.71
C GLU A 56 -6.59 24.90 0.22
N PRO A 57 -7.42 23.91 0.56
CA PRO A 57 -8.84 23.90 0.22
C PRO A 57 -9.61 24.93 1.04
N LYS A 58 -10.59 25.59 0.39
CA LYS A 58 -11.52 26.49 1.06
C LYS A 58 -12.80 25.80 1.48
N GLU A 59 -13.21 24.78 0.71
CA GLU A 59 -14.42 23.99 0.96
C GLU A 59 -14.04 22.56 1.35
N VAL A 60 -14.55 22.13 2.50
CA VAL A 60 -14.24 20.79 3.04
C VAL A 60 -15.03 19.70 2.32
N LEU A 61 -16.32 19.92 2.11
CA LEU A 61 -17.23 18.96 1.49
C LEU A 61 -18.21 19.66 0.58
N ASP A 62 -18.25 19.28 -0.69
CA ASP A 62 -19.31 19.61 -1.62
C ASP A 62 -20.28 18.42 -1.71
N ASP A 63 -21.44 18.56 -1.15
CA ASP A 63 -22.55 17.60 -1.15
C ASP A 63 -23.71 18.00 -2.08
N SER A 64 -23.49 18.93 -3.00
CA SER A 64 -24.51 19.47 -3.91
C SER A 64 -25.05 18.45 -4.93
N ASN A 65 -24.33 17.33 -5.17
CA ASN A 65 -24.72 16.30 -6.14
C ASN A 65 -24.65 14.87 -5.57
N PRO A 66 -25.50 14.52 -4.57
CA PRO A 66 -25.50 13.18 -4.00
C PRO A 66 -25.83 12.09 -5.05
N PRO A 67 -25.22 10.91 -4.99
CA PRO A 67 -24.28 10.42 -3.99
C PRO A 67 -22.80 10.75 -4.29
N PHE A 68 -22.52 11.64 -5.23
CA PHE A 68 -21.16 12.00 -5.68
C PHE A 68 -20.64 13.16 -4.84
N PHE A 69 -20.12 12.86 -3.67
CA PHE A 69 -19.52 13.82 -2.75
C PHE A 69 -18.08 14.13 -3.16
N LYS A 70 -17.65 15.41 -2.98
CA LYS A 70 -16.26 15.83 -3.23
C LYS A 70 -15.65 16.42 -1.97
N TRP A 71 -14.50 15.88 -1.58
CA TRP A 71 -13.77 16.35 -0.42
C TRP A 71 -12.63 17.27 -0.84
N PHE A 72 -12.55 18.47 -0.24
CA PHE A 72 -11.46 19.43 -0.47
C PHE A 72 -11.28 19.83 -1.95
N LYS A 73 -12.34 19.90 -2.73
CA LYS A 73 -12.34 19.93 -4.20
C LYS A 73 -11.53 21.04 -4.86
N ASP A 74 -11.24 22.15 -4.18
CA ASP A 74 -10.48 23.29 -4.68
C ASP A 74 -9.03 23.31 -4.15
N GLY A 75 -8.61 22.27 -3.41
CA GLY A 75 -7.25 22.05 -2.94
C GLY A 75 -6.36 21.46 -4.03
N GLU A 76 -5.04 21.74 -3.94
CA GLU A 76 -4.02 21.19 -4.82
C GLU A 76 -2.88 20.58 -3.99
N LEU A 77 -2.48 19.35 -4.34
CA LEU A 77 -1.45 18.60 -3.64
C LEU A 77 -0.80 17.59 -4.58
N ASN A 78 0.21 16.87 -4.10
CA ASN A 78 0.66 15.59 -4.68
C ASN A 78 0.81 14.57 -3.56
N LEU A 79 0.25 13.39 -3.74
CA LEU A 79 0.28 12.37 -2.70
C LEU A 79 1.69 11.79 -2.50
N SER A 80 2.46 11.56 -3.58
CA SER A 80 3.85 11.10 -3.48
C SER A 80 4.75 12.11 -2.75
N TYR A 81 4.56 13.42 -3.00
CA TYR A 81 5.23 14.48 -2.24
C TYR A 81 4.96 14.36 -0.74
N ASN A 82 3.71 14.12 -0.38
CA ASN A 82 3.31 13.96 1.02
C ASN A 82 3.86 12.69 1.69
N CYS A 83 4.18 11.68 0.91
CA CYS A 83 4.77 10.44 1.40
C CYS A 83 6.31 10.49 1.50
N LEU A 84 6.99 11.31 0.69
CA LEU A 84 8.43 11.30 0.53
C LEU A 84 9.06 12.68 0.74
N ASP A 85 8.88 13.58 -0.20
CA ASP A 85 9.65 14.83 -0.34
C ASP A 85 9.66 15.67 0.93
N ARG A 86 8.49 15.84 1.55
CA ARG A 86 8.35 16.69 2.75
C ARG A 86 9.10 16.16 3.97
N HIS A 87 9.58 14.92 3.93
CA HIS A 87 10.34 14.30 5.01
C HIS A 87 11.85 14.38 4.80
N LEU A 88 12.32 14.64 3.57
CA LEU A 88 13.73 14.54 3.22
C LEU A 88 14.62 15.58 3.89
N GLU A 89 14.10 16.77 4.17
CA GLU A 89 14.89 17.83 4.82
C GLU A 89 15.35 17.43 6.23
N THR A 90 14.54 16.67 6.96
CA THR A 90 14.81 16.34 8.37
C THR A 90 15.12 14.85 8.61
N ASP A 91 14.64 13.96 7.74
CA ASP A 91 14.61 12.51 8.00
C ASP A 91 14.97 11.68 6.76
N SER A 92 15.85 12.19 5.89
CA SER A 92 16.28 11.50 4.67
C SER A 92 16.85 10.10 4.94
N ASP A 93 17.64 9.95 6.01
CA ASP A 93 18.31 8.71 6.40
C ASP A 93 17.41 7.77 7.23
N ARG A 94 16.20 8.22 7.60
CA ARG A 94 15.25 7.36 8.30
C ARG A 94 14.85 6.20 7.42
N VAL A 95 14.80 5.00 8.00
CA VAL A 95 14.33 3.80 7.30
C VAL A 95 12.83 3.91 7.04
N ALA A 96 12.45 3.87 5.77
CA ALA A 96 11.06 3.74 5.35
C ALA A 96 10.59 2.29 5.41
N PHE A 97 11.42 1.37 4.89
CA PHE A 97 11.13 -0.06 4.88
C PHE A 97 12.32 -0.93 5.25
N TYR A 98 12.11 -1.85 6.19
CA TYR A 98 12.83 -3.10 6.27
C TYR A 98 12.10 -4.12 5.40
N TRP A 99 12.63 -4.45 4.24
CA TRP A 99 12.05 -5.45 3.36
C TRP A 99 12.75 -6.80 3.53
N GLU A 100 11.93 -7.86 3.52
CA GLU A 100 12.41 -9.24 3.59
C GLU A 100 11.70 -10.11 2.56
N GLY A 101 12.47 -10.79 1.70
CA GLY A 101 11.99 -11.75 0.74
C GLY A 101 11.77 -13.13 1.36
N GLU A 102 10.92 -13.95 0.75
CA GLU A 102 10.66 -15.32 1.20
C GLU A 102 11.96 -16.19 1.21
N PRO A 103 12.88 -16.07 0.24
CA PRO A 103 14.16 -16.77 0.27
C PRO A 103 15.11 -16.32 1.39
N GLY A 104 14.83 -15.22 2.08
CA GLY A 104 15.64 -14.69 3.17
C GLY A 104 16.54 -13.52 2.79
N ASP A 105 16.47 -13.04 1.57
CA ASP A 105 17.12 -11.80 1.15
C ASP A 105 16.44 -10.58 1.81
N THR A 106 17.21 -9.53 2.07
CA THR A 106 16.74 -8.36 2.81
C THR A 106 17.24 -7.07 2.20
N GLN A 107 16.47 -5.99 2.39
CA GLN A 107 16.88 -4.63 2.07
C GLN A 107 16.45 -3.70 3.20
N GLU A 108 17.32 -2.76 3.52
CA GLU A 108 17.00 -1.57 4.30
C GLU A 108 16.87 -0.41 3.32
N ILE A 109 15.72 0.26 3.30
CA ILE A 109 15.40 1.29 2.33
C ILE A 109 15.05 2.57 3.10
N THR A 110 15.90 3.59 2.97
CA THR A 110 15.66 4.89 3.58
C THR A 110 14.62 5.69 2.81
N TYR A 111 14.11 6.80 3.39
CA TYR A 111 13.26 7.74 2.67
C TYR A 111 13.96 8.34 1.46
N GLN A 112 15.27 8.61 1.55
CA GLN A 112 16.08 9.08 0.43
C GLN A 112 16.18 8.02 -0.67
N ASP A 113 16.49 6.77 -0.33
CA ASP A 113 16.57 5.67 -1.31
C ASP A 113 15.24 5.47 -2.02
N LEU A 114 14.14 5.50 -1.26
CA LEU A 114 12.80 5.34 -1.82
C LEU A 114 12.45 6.50 -2.76
N TYR A 115 12.75 7.74 -2.35
CA TYR A 115 12.55 8.93 -3.18
C TYR A 115 13.30 8.82 -4.51
N GLU A 116 14.59 8.48 -4.49
CA GLU A 116 15.40 8.36 -5.70
C GLU A 116 14.88 7.27 -6.65
N ARG A 117 14.49 6.10 -6.09
CA ARG A 117 13.88 5.01 -6.87
C ARG A 117 12.57 5.46 -7.50
N VAL A 118 11.73 6.17 -6.77
CA VAL A 118 10.45 6.71 -7.26
C VAL A 118 10.68 7.74 -8.37
N CYS A 119 11.62 8.67 -8.20
CA CYS A 119 11.96 9.66 -9.23
C CYS A 119 12.47 9.01 -10.52
N LYS A 120 13.36 8.02 -10.41
CA LYS A 120 13.89 7.27 -11.57
C LYS A 120 12.78 6.55 -12.33
N LEU A 121 11.89 5.84 -11.64
CA LEU A 121 10.77 5.17 -12.31
C LEU A 121 9.77 6.19 -12.89
N SER A 122 9.51 7.30 -12.21
CA SER A 122 8.67 8.38 -12.71
C SER A 122 9.17 8.93 -14.04
N ASN A 123 10.48 9.19 -14.13
CA ASN A 123 11.12 9.66 -15.35
C ASN A 123 11.08 8.59 -16.47
N ALA A 124 11.29 7.31 -16.14
CA ALA A 124 11.17 6.21 -17.09
C ALA A 124 9.74 6.11 -17.64
N LEU A 125 8.72 6.21 -16.77
CA LEU A 125 7.31 6.21 -17.20
C LEU A 125 7.00 7.38 -18.13
N LYS A 126 7.48 8.60 -17.81
CA LYS A 126 7.35 9.77 -18.70
C LYS A 126 8.02 9.53 -20.06
N GLN A 127 9.21 8.91 -20.07
CA GLN A 127 9.95 8.58 -21.31
C GLN A 127 9.19 7.55 -22.18
N LEU A 128 8.47 6.62 -21.56
CA LEU A 128 7.59 5.66 -22.22
C LEU A 128 6.23 6.27 -22.64
N GLY A 129 6.02 7.57 -22.43
CA GLY A 129 4.84 8.29 -22.87
C GLY A 129 3.68 8.29 -21.88
N VAL A 130 3.86 7.83 -20.63
CA VAL A 130 2.82 7.88 -19.59
C VAL A 130 2.62 9.32 -19.16
N GLN A 131 1.36 9.78 -19.17
CA GLN A 131 0.94 11.13 -18.85
C GLN A 131 -0.04 11.15 -17.67
N LYS A 132 -0.28 12.35 -17.11
CA LYS A 132 -1.32 12.58 -16.10
C LYS A 132 -2.66 12.03 -16.59
N GLY A 133 -3.32 11.23 -15.74
CA GLY A 133 -4.59 10.58 -16.03
C GLY A 133 -4.51 9.26 -16.80
N ASP A 134 -3.33 8.86 -17.31
CA ASP A 134 -3.14 7.52 -17.87
C ASP A 134 -3.22 6.45 -16.78
N ARG A 135 -3.65 5.23 -17.18
CA ARG A 135 -3.75 4.11 -16.24
C ARG A 135 -2.57 3.17 -16.43
N VAL A 136 -1.99 2.77 -15.29
CA VAL A 136 -0.89 1.81 -15.19
C VAL A 136 -1.36 0.63 -14.37
N ALA A 137 -1.33 -0.57 -14.93
CA ALA A 137 -1.59 -1.79 -14.19
C ALA A 137 -0.30 -2.27 -13.50
N ILE A 138 -0.38 -2.61 -12.22
CA ILE A 138 0.76 -3.11 -11.43
C ILE A 138 0.44 -4.54 -11.00
N TYR A 139 1.19 -5.51 -11.51
CA TYR A 139 1.02 -6.93 -11.24
C TYR A 139 2.35 -7.49 -10.73
N LEU A 140 2.60 -7.26 -9.43
CA LEU A 140 3.85 -7.57 -8.74
C LEU A 140 3.59 -8.39 -7.46
N GLY A 141 4.60 -9.11 -6.99
CA GLY A 141 4.68 -9.58 -5.62
C GLY A 141 4.99 -8.43 -4.64
N MET A 142 5.07 -8.76 -3.36
CA MET A 142 5.36 -7.79 -2.29
C MET A 142 6.85 -7.41 -2.24
N THR A 143 7.40 -6.97 -3.38
CA THR A 143 8.75 -6.44 -3.49
C THR A 143 8.78 -4.91 -3.35
N PRO A 144 9.93 -4.28 -3.07
CA PRO A 144 10.02 -2.82 -2.98
C PRO A 144 9.49 -2.10 -4.21
N GLU A 145 9.61 -2.72 -5.39
CA GLU A 145 9.18 -2.14 -6.66
C GLU A 145 7.67 -1.91 -6.75
N ILE A 146 6.84 -2.65 -5.97
CA ILE A 146 5.40 -2.37 -5.95
C ILE A 146 5.12 -1.01 -5.30
N VAL A 147 5.81 -0.69 -4.20
CA VAL A 147 5.70 0.61 -3.51
C VAL A 147 6.22 1.73 -4.41
N VAL A 148 7.40 1.51 -5.01
CA VAL A 148 8.01 2.46 -5.95
C VAL A 148 7.07 2.74 -7.12
N SER A 149 6.44 1.71 -7.68
CA SER A 149 5.51 1.83 -8.82
C SER A 149 4.25 2.63 -8.47
N MET A 150 3.66 2.36 -7.29
CA MET A 150 2.48 3.10 -6.81
C MET A 150 2.81 4.59 -6.61
N LEU A 151 3.92 4.89 -5.97
CA LEU A 151 4.36 6.26 -5.69
C LEU A 151 4.82 6.99 -6.95
N ALA A 152 5.46 6.30 -7.91
CA ALA A 152 5.86 6.88 -9.19
C ALA A 152 4.65 7.30 -10.03
N CYS A 153 3.61 6.44 -10.08
CA CYS A 153 2.34 6.80 -10.72
C CYS A 153 1.71 8.03 -10.04
N ALA A 154 1.60 8.01 -8.71
CA ALA A 154 1.05 9.15 -7.95
C ALA A 154 1.85 10.44 -8.17
N ARG A 155 3.20 10.34 -8.31
CA ARG A 155 4.09 11.48 -8.53
C ARG A 155 3.81 12.19 -9.84
N ILE A 156 3.60 11.44 -10.92
CA ILE A 156 3.34 12.00 -12.26
C ILE A 156 1.86 12.18 -12.59
N GLY A 157 0.98 11.93 -11.62
CA GLY A 157 -0.47 12.03 -11.81
C GLY A 157 -1.09 10.91 -12.64
N ALA A 158 -0.38 9.80 -12.86
CA ALA A 158 -0.94 8.60 -13.47
C ALA A 158 -1.79 7.82 -12.45
N VAL A 159 -2.85 7.17 -12.94
CA VAL A 159 -3.78 6.39 -12.13
C VAL A 159 -3.32 4.94 -12.11
N HIS A 160 -2.92 4.42 -10.94
CA HIS A 160 -2.49 3.03 -10.86
C HIS A 160 -3.64 2.09 -10.52
N SER A 161 -3.51 0.83 -10.98
CA SER A 161 -4.40 -0.27 -10.64
C SER A 161 -3.54 -1.47 -10.25
N VAL A 162 -3.44 -1.72 -8.93
CA VAL A 162 -2.69 -2.86 -8.43
C VAL A 162 -3.56 -4.12 -8.52
N VAL A 163 -3.01 -5.14 -9.15
CA VAL A 163 -3.65 -6.44 -9.31
C VAL A 163 -2.91 -7.46 -8.48
N PHE A 164 -3.63 -8.22 -7.66
CA PHE A 164 -3.04 -9.25 -6.80
C PHE A 164 -2.27 -10.28 -7.63
N GLY A 165 -1.00 -10.52 -7.31
CA GLY A 165 -0.10 -11.41 -8.05
C GLY A 165 -0.53 -12.88 -8.15
N GLY A 166 -1.55 -13.29 -7.39
CA GLY A 166 -2.16 -14.62 -7.46
C GLY A 166 -3.34 -14.75 -8.44
N PHE A 167 -3.72 -13.68 -9.17
CA PHE A 167 -4.79 -13.75 -10.16
C PHE A 167 -4.30 -14.34 -11.49
N SER A 168 -5.24 -14.94 -12.24
CA SER A 168 -4.98 -15.51 -13.57
C SER A 168 -4.82 -14.44 -14.64
N SER A 169 -4.35 -14.86 -15.82
CA SER A 169 -4.22 -14.02 -17.02
C SER A 169 -5.55 -13.37 -17.42
N GLU A 170 -6.67 -14.10 -17.36
CA GLU A 170 -8.00 -13.59 -17.67
C GLU A 170 -8.43 -12.51 -16.68
N ALA A 171 -8.20 -12.75 -15.38
CA ALA A 171 -8.52 -11.79 -14.35
C ALA A 171 -7.69 -10.50 -14.44
N LEU A 172 -6.44 -10.60 -14.91
CA LEU A 172 -5.59 -9.46 -15.22
C LEU A 172 -6.09 -8.73 -16.46
N ALA A 173 -6.41 -9.44 -17.54
CA ALA A 173 -6.92 -8.87 -18.78
C ALA A 173 -8.23 -8.09 -18.56
N ASP A 174 -9.17 -8.62 -17.77
CA ASP A 174 -10.42 -7.93 -17.43
C ASP A 174 -10.16 -6.54 -16.82
N ARG A 175 -9.17 -6.44 -15.93
CA ARG A 175 -8.81 -5.17 -15.27
C ARG A 175 -8.10 -4.21 -16.20
N ILE A 176 -7.20 -4.73 -17.04
CA ILE A 176 -6.51 -3.94 -18.08
C ILE A 176 -7.53 -3.35 -19.04
N ASN A 177 -8.48 -4.16 -19.51
CA ASN A 177 -9.50 -3.75 -20.47
C ASN A 177 -10.47 -2.72 -19.87
N ASP A 178 -10.93 -2.93 -18.64
CA ASP A 178 -11.84 -2.00 -17.97
C ASP A 178 -11.17 -0.65 -17.68
N ALA A 179 -9.93 -0.68 -17.14
CA ALA A 179 -9.14 0.52 -16.89
C ALA A 179 -8.56 1.14 -18.17
N LYS A 180 -8.49 0.40 -19.29
CA LYS A 180 -7.78 0.76 -20.51
C LYS A 180 -6.32 1.11 -20.19
N ALA A 181 -5.66 0.27 -19.41
CA ALA A 181 -4.28 0.49 -19.02
C ALA A 181 -3.34 0.23 -20.19
N LYS A 182 -2.47 1.22 -20.49
CA LYS A 182 -1.50 1.13 -21.60
C LYS A 182 -0.14 0.60 -21.16
N THR A 183 0.15 0.65 -19.87
CA THR A 183 1.41 0.19 -19.30
C THR A 183 1.11 -0.83 -18.20
N VAL A 184 1.88 -1.93 -18.22
CA VAL A 184 1.87 -2.96 -17.18
C VAL A 184 3.24 -3.00 -16.53
N ILE A 185 3.30 -2.97 -15.20
CA ILE A 185 4.52 -3.21 -14.43
C ILE A 185 4.40 -4.57 -13.77
N THR A 186 5.35 -5.46 -14.04
CA THR A 186 5.35 -6.84 -13.53
C THR A 186 6.77 -7.29 -13.16
N ALA A 187 6.94 -8.56 -12.78
CA ALA A 187 8.25 -9.19 -12.58
C ALA A 187 8.36 -10.47 -13.41
N ASP A 188 9.58 -10.96 -13.57
CA ASP A 188 9.83 -12.29 -14.15
C ASP A 188 9.05 -13.36 -13.36
N GLY A 189 9.06 -13.28 -12.03
CA GLY A 189 8.27 -14.11 -11.13
C GLY A 189 8.17 -13.49 -9.73
N ALA A 190 7.48 -14.18 -8.84
CA ALA A 190 7.42 -13.85 -7.40
C ALA A 190 7.54 -15.12 -6.57
N TRP A 191 8.21 -15.02 -5.41
CA TRP A 191 8.32 -16.14 -4.48
C TRP A 191 7.05 -16.28 -3.64
N ARG A 192 6.51 -17.51 -3.58
CA ARG A 192 5.37 -17.83 -2.72
C ARG A 192 5.33 -19.29 -2.31
N ARG A 193 5.45 -19.59 -1.03
CA ARG A 193 5.47 -20.94 -0.43
C ARG A 193 6.60 -21.85 -0.97
N GLY A 194 7.75 -21.26 -1.21
CA GLY A 194 8.90 -21.97 -1.76
C GLY A 194 8.86 -22.18 -3.27
N ASP A 195 7.77 -21.79 -3.94
CA ASP A 195 7.60 -21.90 -5.38
C ASP A 195 7.65 -20.52 -6.06
N ILE A 196 7.84 -20.51 -7.37
CA ILE A 196 7.79 -19.30 -8.19
C ILE A 196 6.42 -19.17 -8.86
N VAL A 197 5.74 -18.06 -8.62
CA VAL A 197 4.56 -17.66 -9.40
C VAL A 197 5.06 -16.96 -10.67
N PRO A 198 4.75 -17.46 -11.89
CA PRO A 198 5.29 -16.95 -13.14
C PRO A 198 4.56 -15.70 -13.62
N LEU A 199 4.84 -14.54 -13.00
CA LEU A 199 4.07 -13.31 -13.22
C LEU A 199 4.14 -12.83 -14.68
N LYS A 200 5.32 -12.82 -15.29
CA LYS A 200 5.47 -12.39 -16.71
C LYS A 200 4.70 -13.29 -17.67
N ASN A 201 4.68 -14.60 -17.43
CA ASN A 201 3.92 -15.54 -18.26
C ASN A 201 2.40 -15.27 -18.14
N ASN A 202 1.92 -14.93 -16.94
CA ASN A 202 0.52 -14.53 -16.75
C ASN A 202 0.20 -13.22 -17.47
N VAL A 203 1.14 -12.26 -17.47
CA VAL A 203 1.00 -11.02 -18.26
C VAL A 203 0.93 -11.36 -19.74
N ASP A 204 1.86 -12.17 -20.27
CA ASP A 204 1.84 -12.54 -21.68
C ASP A 204 0.50 -13.20 -22.08
N GLY A 205 -0.01 -14.12 -21.27
CA GLY A 205 -1.33 -14.71 -21.50
C GLY A 205 -2.49 -13.69 -21.41
N SER A 206 -2.34 -12.62 -20.63
CA SER A 206 -3.34 -11.55 -20.58
C SER A 206 -3.33 -10.67 -21.84
N LEU A 207 -2.15 -10.51 -22.46
CA LEU A 207 -1.99 -9.69 -23.66
C LEU A 207 -2.67 -10.30 -24.89
N ASP A 208 -2.92 -11.59 -24.91
CA ASP A 208 -3.73 -12.25 -25.95
C ASP A 208 -5.22 -11.86 -25.86
N LEU A 209 -5.63 -11.23 -24.76
CA LEU A 209 -7.01 -10.87 -24.43
C LEU A 209 -7.26 -9.35 -24.38
N THR A 210 -6.26 -8.54 -24.74
CA THR A 210 -6.33 -7.07 -24.69
C THR A 210 -5.49 -6.42 -25.79
N ASP A 211 -5.99 -5.30 -26.33
CA ASP A 211 -5.31 -4.48 -27.34
C ASP A 211 -4.77 -3.15 -26.76
N TYR A 212 -4.90 -2.94 -25.44
CA TYR A 212 -4.57 -1.63 -24.83
C TYR A 212 -3.10 -1.47 -24.45
N VAL A 213 -2.38 -2.58 -24.18
CA VAL A 213 -1.02 -2.52 -23.60
C VAL A 213 0.02 -2.18 -24.66
N GLU A 214 0.67 -1.05 -24.46
CA GLU A 214 1.75 -0.55 -25.30
C GLU A 214 3.14 -0.88 -24.71
N ASN A 215 3.25 -0.91 -23.36
CA ASN A 215 4.51 -1.14 -22.65
C ASN A 215 4.34 -2.14 -21.50
N VAL A 216 5.31 -3.04 -21.35
CA VAL A 216 5.45 -3.95 -20.20
C VAL A 216 6.81 -3.73 -19.55
N ILE A 217 6.82 -3.32 -18.29
CA ILE A 217 8.05 -3.11 -17.50
C ILE A 217 8.23 -4.32 -16.58
N VAL A 218 9.38 -4.97 -16.67
CA VAL A 218 9.63 -6.25 -15.99
C VAL A 218 10.76 -6.11 -14.96
N VAL A 219 10.44 -6.36 -13.71
CA VAL A 219 11.41 -6.47 -12.60
C VAL A 219 12.06 -7.85 -12.64
N ARG A 220 13.38 -7.90 -12.48
CA ARG A 220 14.13 -9.16 -12.31
C ARG A 220 14.12 -9.54 -10.84
N ARG A 221 13.28 -10.53 -10.48
CA ARG A 221 13.12 -10.98 -9.09
C ARG A 221 13.56 -12.42 -8.87
N THR A 222 13.23 -13.31 -9.79
CA THR A 222 13.45 -14.77 -9.63
C THR A 222 14.46 -15.34 -10.58
N GLU A 223 14.92 -14.53 -11.55
CA GLU A 223 15.92 -14.88 -12.58
C GLU A 223 15.50 -16.04 -13.49
N GLN A 224 14.19 -16.36 -13.53
CA GLN A 224 13.70 -17.38 -14.45
C GLN A 224 13.72 -16.86 -15.90
N GLU A 225 13.85 -17.78 -16.85
CA GLU A 225 13.74 -17.45 -18.26
C GLU A 225 12.31 -17.01 -18.61
N ILE A 226 12.21 -15.85 -19.27
CA ILE A 226 10.95 -15.27 -19.72
C ILE A 226 11.07 -14.77 -21.14
N ASN A 227 9.93 -14.67 -21.84
CA ASN A 227 9.87 -14.01 -23.12
C ASN A 227 9.90 -12.48 -22.96
N MET A 228 10.71 -11.79 -23.75
CA MET A 228 10.78 -10.33 -23.82
C MET A 228 10.55 -9.89 -25.26
N ALA A 229 9.39 -9.29 -25.55
CA ALA A 229 9.03 -8.83 -26.90
C ALA A 229 9.71 -7.47 -27.19
N ASP A 230 10.47 -7.41 -28.24
CA ASP A 230 11.17 -6.19 -28.68
C ASP A 230 10.19 -5.02 -28.88
N GLY A 231 10.58 -3.85 -28.39
CA GLY A 231 9.83 -2.61 -28.53
C GLY A 231 8.63 -2.45 -27.59
N ARG A 232 8.21 -3.51 -26.89
CA ARG A 232 7.12 -3.50 -25.92
C ARG A 232 7.60 -3.76 -24.50
N ASP A 233 8.48 -4.76 -24.32
CA ASP A 233 8.91 -5.24 -23.01
C ASP A 233 10.25 -4.61 -22.63
N HIS A 234 10.32 -4.05 -21.42
CA HIS A 234 11.47 -3.30 -20.93
C HIS A 234 11.91 -3.86 -19.58
N TRP A 235 13.21 -4.10 -19.41
CA TRP A 235 13.74 -4.41 -18.08
C TRP A 235 13.69 -3.17 -17.19
N TYR A 236 13.10 -3.32 -16.00
CA TYR A 236 12.97 -2.24 -15.02
C TYR A 236 14.32 -1.55 -14.72
N HIS A 237 15.36 -2.32 -14.44
CA HIS A 237 16.68 -1.81 -14.11
C HIS A 237 17.31 -1.04 -15.28
N GLU A 238 17.15 -1.50 -16.53
CA GLU A 238 17.73 -0.85 -17.71
C GLU A 238 17.11 0.51 -18.01
N ILE A 239 15.78 0.65 -17.82
CA ILE A 239 15.07 1.90 -18.07
C ILE A 239 15.19 2.90 -16.92
N THR A 240 15.43 2.42 -15.67
CA THR A 240 15.54 3.29 -14.50
C THR A 240 16.98 3.73 -14.22
N GLU A 241 17.99 2.90 -14.50
CA GLU A 241 19.39 3.19 -14.19
C GLU A 241 19.90 4.51 -14.79
N LYS A 242 19.44 4.86 -15.99
CA LYS A 242 19.86 6.05 -16.73
C LYS A 242 19.06 7.30 -16.41
N GLN A 243 18.03 7.18 -15.57
CA GLN A 243 17.16 8.30 -15.23
C GLN A 243 17.73 9.16 -14.09
N SER A 244 17.32 10.44 -14.10
CA SER A 244 17.58 11.35 -12.98
C SER A 244 16.92 10.81 -11.71
N SER A 245 17.61 10.98 -10.58
CA SER A 245 17.05 10.76 -9.24
C SER A 245 16.18 11.93 -8.76
N GLU A 246 15.93 12.91 -9.61
CA GLU A 246 15.03 14.03 -9.36
C GLU A 246 13.88 14.01 -10.38
N CYS A 247 12.67 14.22 -9.91
CA CYS A 247 11.47 14.32 -10.75
C CYS A 247 10.46 15.21 -10.02
N GLU A 248 10.15 16.37 -10.58
CA GLU A 248 9.14 17.25 -9.99
C GLU A 248 7.78 16.56 -9.92
N PRO A 249 7.10 16.63 -8.75
CA PRO A 249 5.77 16.06 -8.59
C PRO A 249 4.72 16.89 -9.33
N GLU A 250 3.82 16.20 -10.04
CA GLU A 250 2.70 16.84 -10.73
C GLU A 250 1.74 17.48 -9.74
N VAL A 251 1.30 18.71 -10.02
CA VAL A 251 0.24 19.34 -9.22
C VAL A 251 -1.09 18.71 -9.53
N MET A 252 -1.68 18.06 -8.50
CA MET A 252 -2.94 17.34 -8.61
C MET A 252 -4.05 18.11 -7.91
N ASN A 253 -5.24 18.14 -8.53
CA ASN A 253 -6.43 18.58 -7.84
C ASN A 253 -6.85 17.54 -6.79
N ALA A 254 -7.45 17.97 -5.70
CA ALA A 254 -7.92 17.10 -4.61
C ALA A 254 -8.80 15.93 -5.08
N GLU A 255 -9.57 16.12 -6.14
CA GLU A 255 -10.50 15.13 -6.73
C GLU A 255 -9.94 14.41 -7.97
N ASP A 256 -8.69 14.69 -8.37
CA ASP A 256 -8.04 13.91 -9.42
C ASP A 256 -7.89 12.45 -8.96
N LEU A 257 -8.05 11.51 -9.90
CA LEU A 257 -7.97 10.09 -9.60
C LEU A 257 -6.56 9.71 -9.16
N LEU A 258 -6.47 8.88 -8.10
CA LEU A 258 -5.24 8.32 -7.59
C LEU A 258 -5.07 6.88 -8.04
N TYR A 259 -6.06 6.03 -7.75
CA TYR A 259 -6.02 4.63 -8.12
C TYR A 259 -7.40 4.03 -8.35
N ILE A 260 -7.41 2.88 -9.03
CA ILE A 260 -8.58 2.03 -9.23
C ILE A 260 -8.29 0.69 -8.57
N LEU A 261 -9.18 0.24 -7.68
CA LEU A 261 -9.08 -1.06 -7.05
C LEU A 261 -10.35 -1.88 -7.30
N TYR A 262 -10.17 -3.10 -7.80
CA TYR A 262 -11.27 -3.96 -8.20
C TYR A 262 -11.76 -4.83 -7.05
N THR A 263 -13.07 -4.82 -6.85
CA THR A 263 -13.75 -5.69 -5.89
C THR A 263 -14.51 -6.79 -6.61
N SER A 264 -14.73 -7.91 -5.92
CA SER A 264 -15.47 -9.08 -6.45
C SER A 264 -16.96 -8.83 -6.61
N GLY A 265 -17.47 -7.68 -6.69
CA GLY A 265 -18.87 -7.27 -6.91
C GLY A 265 -19.96 -8.39 -6.79
N THR A 266 -21.21 -8.01 -6.67
CA THR A 266 -22.35 -8.94 -6.65
C THR A 266 -22.69 -9.50 -8.05
N THR A 267 -22.04 -9.00 -9.10
CA THR A 267 -22.15 -9.45 -10.49
C THR A 267 -20.88 -10.18 -10.91
N ALA A 268 -20.94 -11.00 -11.97
CA ALA A 268 -19.81 -11.81 -12.43
C ALA A 268 -18.55 -11.01 -12.83
N LYS A 269 -18.67 -9.71 -13.10
CA LYS A 269 -17.52 -8.86 -13.44
C LYS A 269 -17.04 -8.04 -12.25
N PRO A 270 -15.72 -7.91 -12.05
CA PRO A 270 -15.14 -7.01 -11.05
C PRO A 270 -15.60 -5.56 -11.26
N LYS A 271 -15.78 -4.82 -10.15
CA LYS A 271 -16.10 -3.39 -10.18
C LYS A 271 -14.88 -2.59 -9.76
N GLY A 272 -14.44 -1.66 -10.60
CA GLY A 272 -13.37 -0.72 -10.31
C GLY A 272 -13.87 0.39 -9.38
N ILE A 273 -13.41 0.38 -8.13
CA ILE A 273 -13.64 1.46 -7.18
C ILE A 273 -12.53 2.48 -7.33
N VAL A 274 -12.90 3.73 -7.53
CA VAL A 274 -11.95 4.84 -7.70
C VAL A 274 -11.72 5.56 -6.38
N HIS A 275 -10.47 5.93 -6.15
CA HIS A 275 -10.07 6.79 -5.04
C HIS A 275 -9.39 8.04 -5.59
N THR A 276 -9.68 9.19 -4.95
CA THR A 276 -9.11 10.49 -5.31
C THR A 276 -7.98 10.88 -4.34
N GLN A 277 -7.28 11.99 -4.61
CA GLN A 277 -6.06 12.37 -3.90
C GLN A 277 -6.31 12.74 -2.42
N ALA A 278 -7.00 13.85 -2.18
CA ALA A 278 -6.97 14.51 -0.87
C ALA A 278 -7.81 13.84 0.21
N GLY A 279 -9.07 13.48 -0.12
CA GLY A 279 -9.96 12.83 0.86
C GLY A 279 -9.38 11.51 1.34
N TYR A 280 -8.83 10.73 0.41
CA TYR A 280 -8.17 9.47 0.73
C TYR A 280 -6.92 9.69 1.60
N LEU A 281 -6.01 10.58 1.20
CA LEU A 281 -4.79 10.85 1.96
C LEU A 281 -5.08 11.35 3.38
N THR A 282 -6.04 12.28 3.53
CA THR A 282 -6.46 12.76 4.85
C THR A 282 -6.95 11.62 5.74
N GLY A 283 -7.81 10.75 5.18
CA GLY A 283 -8.37 9.61 5.89
C GLY A 283 -7.30 8.63 6.35
N VAL A 284 -6.41 8.18 5.44
CA VAL A 284 -5.41 7.16 5.77
C VAL A 284 -4.31 7.69 6.68
N THR A 285 -3.89 8.94 6.52
CA THR A 285 -2.88 9.56 7.39
C THR A 285 -3.42 9.70 8.82
N THR A 286 -4.67 10.18 8.96
CA THR A 286 -5.33 10.32 10.25
C THR A 286 -5.53 8.97 10.93
N THR A 287 -6.12 8.01 10.24
CA THR A 287 -6.42 6.70 10.84
C THR A 287 -5.16 5.89 11.14
N HIS A 288 -4.13 5.96 10.31
CA HIS A 288 -2.86 5.32 10.61
C HIS A 288 -2.21 5.89 11.88
N HIS A 289 -2.20 7.20 12.05
CA HIS A 289 -1.63 7.82 13.26
C HIS A 289 -2.46 7.54 14.52
N GLU A 290 -3.79 7.76 14.45
CA GLU A 290 -4.64 7.74 15.62
C GLU A 290 -5.11 6.33 16.01
N VAL A 291 -5.57 5.53 15.02
CA VAL A 291 -6.17 4.20 15.29
C VAL A 291 -5.11 3.15 15.60
N PHE A 292 -3.97 3.20 14.90
CA PHE A 292 -2.83 2.32 15.22
C PHE A 292 -1.95 2.88 16.33
N ASP A 293 -2.26 4.06 16.84
CA ASP A 293 -1.52 4.69 17.94
C ASP A 293 -0.01 4.77 17.69
N VAL A 294 0.37 5.12 16.45
CA VAL A 294 1.77 5.11 15.99
C VAL A 294 2.57 6.18 16.71
N LYS A 295 3.71 5.79 17.28
CA LYS A 295 4.68 6.68 17.90
C LYS A 295 5.89 6.88 16.99
N GLU A 296 6.68 7.90 17.28
CA GLU A 296 7.79 8.32 16.41
C GLU A 296 8.83 7.20 16.17
N ASP A 297 9.12 6.41 17.20
CA ASP A 297 10.14 5.36 17.14
C ASP A 297 9.57 3.96 16.88
N ASP A 298 8.25 3.84 16.66
CA ASP A 298 7.62 2.56 16.40
C ASP A 298 8.09 1.97 15.05
N ILE A 299 8.35 0.67 15.06
CA ILE A 299 8.45 -0.15 13.85
C ILE A 299 7.09 -0.80 13.63
N TYR A 300 6.46 -0.41 12.54
CA TYR A 300 5.12 -0.82 12.16
C TYR A 300 5.15 -1.93 11.11
N TRP A 301 4.29 -2.93 11.23
CA TRP A 301 4.15 -3.96 10.21
C TRP A 301 2.69 -4.27 9.91
N CYS A 302 2.27 -4.01 8.69
CA CYS A 302 1.01 -4.49 8.13
C CYS A 302 1.29 -5.72 7.25
N ALA A 303 0.92 -6.91 7.73
CA ALA A 303 1.08 -8.16 7.00
C ALA A 303 -0.11 -8.41 6.06
N ALA A 304 -0.34 -7.47 5.13
CA ALA A 304 -1.33 -7.53 4.07
C ALA A 304 -0.64 -7.54 2.71
N ASP A 305 -1.41 -7.40 1.63
CA ASP A 305 -0.92 -7.34 0.26
C ASP A 305 -1.42 -6.06 -0.43
N CYS A 306 -0.56 -5.43 -1.23
CA CYS A 306 -0.91 -4.22 -1.97
C CYS A 306 -2.00 -4.43 -3.04
N GLY A 307 -2.30 -5.67 -3.42
CA GLY A 307 -3.46 -6.00 -4.25
C GLY A 307 -4.82 -5.75 -3.57
N TRP A 308 -4.83 -5.34 -2.30
CA TRP A 308 -6.02 -5.02 -1.51
C TRP A 308 -5.95 -3.58 -0.96
N VAL A 309 -7.13 -3.00 -0.63
CA VAL A 309 -7.19 -1.64 -0.07
C VAL A 309 -6.39 -1.48 1.21
N THR A 310 -6.29 -2.53 2.02
CA THR A 310 -5.47 -2.53 3.25
C THR A 310 -4.01 -2.27 2.94
N GLY A 311 -3.47 -2.89 1.88
CA GLY A 311 -2.09 -2.67 1.46
C GLY A 311 -1.85 -1.24 0.96
N HIS A 312 -2.74 -0.70 0.13
CA HIS A 312 -2.67 0.69 -0.30
C HIS A 312 -2.64 1.63 0.91
N SER A 313 -3.60 1.46 1.83
CA SER A 313 -3.80 2.39 2.93
C SER A 313 -2.76 2.26 4.05
N TYR A 314 -2.36 1.02 4.39
CA TYR A 314 -1.61 0.74 5.62
C TYR A 314 -0.29 -0.02 5.41
N ILE A 315 0.14 -0.25 4.16
CA ILE A 315 1.54 -0.57 3.84
C ILE A 315 2.20 0.65 3.20
N VAL A 316 1.51 1.34 2.27
CA VAL A 316 2.11 2.39 1.45
C VAL A 316 1.75 3.78 1.99
N TYR A 317 0.52 4.24 1.75
CA TYR A 317 0.21 5.67 1.85
C TYR A 317 0.12 6.21 3.28
N GLY A 318 -0.59 5.53 4.18
CA GLY A 318 -0.71 5.96 5.57
C GLY A 318 0.61 5.97 6.33
N PRO A 319 1.39 4.87 6.33
CA PRO A 319 2.69 4.82 6.98
C PRO A 319 3.68 5.85 6.43
N LEU A 320 3.84 5.94 5.11
CA LEU A 320 4.80 6.87 4.50
C LEU A 320 4.40 8.33 4.72
N ALA A 321 3.10 8.66 4.64
CA ALA A 321 2.63 10.01 4.94
C ALA A 321 2.85 10.40 6.41
N ASN A 322 2.92 9.45 7.32
CA ASN A 322 3.26 9.67 8.74
C ASN A 322 4.74 9.45 9.07
N LYS A 323 5.61 9.33 8.09
CA LYS A 323 7.05 9.14 8.30
C LYS A 323 7.38 7.89 9.16
N ALA A 324 6.55 6.84 9.06
CA ALA A 324 6.75 5.62 9.83
C ALA A 324 7.88 4.76 9.25
N THR A 325 8.58 4.02 10.12
CA THR A 325 9.42 2.90 9.74
C THR A 325 8.58 1.65 9.68
N SER A 326 8.55 0.96 8.55
CA SER A 326 7.68 -0.20 8.35
C SER A 326 8.46 -1.45 7.96
N VAL A 327 7.88 -2.62 8.28
CA VAL A 327 8.36 -3.90 7.74
C VAL A 327 7.49 -4.28 6.55
N MET A 328 8.11 -4.80 5.51
CA MET A 328 7.46 -5.34 4.32
C MET A 328 8.00 -6.74 4.03
N TYR A 329 7.12 -7.71 3.86
CA TYR A 329 7.48 -9.10 3.63
C TYR A 329 6.89 -9.61 2.32
N GLU A 330 7.76 -10.16 1.45
CA GLU A 330 7.35 -10.94 0.28
C GLU A 330 7.33 -12.41 0.66
N GLY A 331 6.17 -13.04 0.69
CA GLY A 331 6.05 -14.46 0.95
C GLY A 331 4.75 -14.87 1.61
N ALA A 332 4.63 -16.15 1.88
CA ALA A 332 3.50 -16.69 2.65
C ALA A 332 3.81 -16.67 4.15
N PRO A 333 2.79 -16.50 5.01
CA PRO A 333 3.00 -16.38 6.45
C PRO A 333 3.57 -17.63 7.13
N ASN A 334 3.54 -18.77 6.43
CA ASN A 334 4.06 -20.06 6.90
C ASN A 334 5.16 -20.63 5.99
N ALA A 335 5.90 -19.78 5.32
CA ALA A 335 7.05 -20.18 4.51
C ALA A 335 8.35 -19.55 5.05
N PRO A 336 9.39 -20.35 5.38
CA PRO A 336 9.49 -21.81 5.20
C PRO A 336 8.71 -22.63 6.24
N ASP A 337 8.29 -22.03 7.36
CA ASP A 337 7.53 -22.66 8.43
C ASP A 337 6.64 -21.65 9.19
N GLU A 338 5.86 -22.12 10.16
CA GLU A 338 4.91 -21.34 10.94
C GLU A 338 5.56 -20.34 11.91
N LYS A 339 6.89 -20.34 12.04
CA LYS A 339 7.65 -19.40 12.87
C LYS A 339 7.98 -18.11 12.13
N ARG A 340 7.82 -18.09 10.80
CA ARG A 340 8.32 -17.01 9.93
C ARG A 340 7.93 -15.61 10.39
N LEU A 341 6.67 -15.36 10.66
CA LEU A 341 6.21 -14.03 11.06
C LEU A 341 6.76 -13.63 12.43
N TRP A 342 6.84 -14.55 13.35
CA TRP A 342 7.35 -14.30 14.70
C TRP A 342 8.84 -13.99 14.69
N SER A 343 9.62 -14.68 13.85
CA SER A 343 11.04 -14.39 13.65
C SER A 343 11.27 -13.01 13.03
N ILE A 344 10.40 -12.54 12.14
CA ILE A 344 10.47 -11.20 11.57
C ILE A 344 10.15 -10.15 12.64
N ILE A 345 9.12 -10.36 13.47
CA ILE A 345 8.79 -9.49 14.59
C ILE A 345 9.97 -9.35 15.55
N GLU A 346 10.56 -10.47 15.95
CA GLU A 346 11.74 -10.50 16.83
C GLU A 346 12.94 -9.79 16.22
N LYS A 347 13.23 -10.08 14.94
CA LYS A 347 14.38 -9.53 14.21
C LYS A 347 14.34 -8.02 14.10
N TYR A 348 13.21 -7.46 13.71
CA TYR A 348 13.05 -6.03 13.49
C TYR A 348 12.48 -5.28 14.69
N LYS A 349 12.22 -5.98 15.81
CA LYS A 349 11.64 -5.38 17.02
C LYS A 349 10.33 -4.63 16.74
N VAL A 350 9.44 -5.28 15.99
CA VAL A 350 8.15 -4.69 15.60
C VAL A 350 7.33 -4.30 16.83
N ASN A 351 6.81 -3.07 16.83
CA ASN A 351 5.99 -2.53 17.93
C ASN A 351 4.48 -2.68 17.67
N ILE A 352 4.09 -2.58 16.39
CA ILE A 352 2.70 -2.67 15.96
C ILE A 352 2.60 -3.71 14.85
N PHE A 353 1.80 -4.77 15.08
CA PHE A 353 1.57 -5.84 14.11
C PHE A 353 0.11 -5.89 13.68
N TYR A 354 -0.18 -5.41 12.49
CA TYR A 354 -1.52 -5.41 11.90
C TYR A 354 -1.67 -6.53 10.87
N THR A 355 -2.67 -7.41 11.08
CA THR A 355 -2.93 -8.56 10.21
C THR A 355 -4.42 -8.85 10.07
N ALA A 356 -4.77 -9.80 9.19
CA ALA A 356 -6.16 -10.17 8.92
C ALA A 356 -6.71 -11.19 9.93
N PRO A 357 -8.02 -11.18 10.23
CA PRO A 357 -8.65 -12.18 11.11
C PRO A 357 -8.44 -13.63 10.66
N THR A 358 -8.32 -13.86 9.35
CA THR A 358 -8.02 -15.20 8.79
C THR A 358 -6.61 -15.67 9.15
N ALA A 359 -5.64 -14.76 9.20
CA ALA A 359 -4.28 -15.06 9.63
C ALA A 359 -4.25 -15.43 11.13
N ILE A 360 -4.95 -14.66 11.99
CA ILE A 360 -5.05 -14.97 13.42
C ILE A 360 -5.63 -16.38 13.64
N ARG A 361 -6.69 -16.75 12.90
CA ARG A 361 -7.25 -18.10 13.00
C ARG A 361 -6.27 -19.17 12.54
N ALA A 362 -5.45 -18.88 11.52
CA ALA A 362 -4.39 -19.80 11.09
C ALA A 362 -3.32 -19.94 12.18
N PHE A 363 -2.88 -18.85 12.80
CA PHE A 363 -1.90 -18.87 13.91
C PHE A 363 -2.41 -19.69 15.09
N MET A 364 -3.68 -19.53 15.48
CA MET A 364 -4.32 -20.35 16.53
C MET A 364 -4.32 -21.84 16.18
N LYS A 365 -4.48 -22.19 14.90
CA LYS A 365 -4.47 -23.58 14.42
C LYS A 365 -3.05 -24.15 14.41
N TRP A 366 -2.04 -23.36 14.08
CA TRP A 366 -0.65 -23.80 14.02
C TRP A 366 -0.06 -24.07 15.39
N GLY A 367 -0.49 -23.35 16.44
CA GLY A 367 -0.11 -23.57 17.83
C GLY A 367 0.59 -22.40 18.47
N VAL A 368 0.54 -22.36 19.79
CA VAL A 368 1.12 -21.28 20.62
C VAL A 368 2.63 -21.39 20.79
N GLU A 369 3.21 -22.56 20.51
CA GLU A 369 4.64 -22.81 20.60
C GLU A 369 5.46 -21.94 19.64
N HIS A 370 4.88 -21.55 18.49
CA HIS A 370 5.57 -20.71 17.51
C HIS A 370 5.81 -19.28 18.04
N PRO A 371 4.80 -18.52 18.50
CA PRO A 371 5.05 -17.21 19.10
C PRO A 371 5.85 -17.31 20.42
N GLN A 372 5.68 -18.37 21.23
CA GLN A 372 6.41 -18.54 22.49
C GLN A 372 7.90 -18.81 22.30
N ALA A 373 8.34 -19.24 21.13
CA ALA A 373 9.73 -19.49 20.79
C ALA A 373 10.52 -18.21 20.45
N HIS A 374 9.86 -17.05 20.39
CA HIS A 374 10.44 -15.77 19.96
C HIS A 374 10.27 -14.68 21.01
N ASP A 375 11.20 -13.72 21.03
CA ASP A 375 11.08 -12.50 21.85
C ASP A 375 10.12 -11.51 21.18
N LEU A 376 8.89 -11.48 21.65
CA LEU A 376 7.84 -10.56 21.20
C LEU A 376 7.63 -9.38 22.15
N SER A 377 8.57 -9.12 23.07
CA SER A 377 8.46 -8.05 24.09
C SER A 377 8.40 -6.64 23.51
N SER A 378 8.80 -6.47 22.24
CA SER A 378 8.67 -5.20 21.51
C SER A 378 7.24 -4.90 21.08
N LEU A 379 6.37 -5.90 20.93
CA LEU A 379 4.99 -5.69 20.52
C LEU A 379 4.21 -4.92 21.59
N ARG A 380 3.67 -3.78 21.17
CA ARG A 380 2.77 -2.94 21.95
C ARG A 380 1.32 -3.11 21.53
N ILE A 381 1.09 -3.30 20.23
CA ILE A 381 -0.22 -3.48 19.61
C ILE A 381 -0.15 -4.60 18.58
#